data_e56670ee322b1b826322c17b8b04635e
#
_entry.id   e56670ee322b1b826322c17b8b04635e
#
_cell.length_a   1.000
_cell.length_b   1.000
_cell.length_c   1.000
_cell.angle_alpha   90.00
_cell.angle_beta   90.00
_cell.angle_gamma   90.00
#
_symmetry.space_group_name_H-M   'P 1'
#
loop_
_entity.id
_entity.type
_entity.pdbx_description
1 polymer ?
#
loop_
_entity_poly.entity_id
_entity_poly.type
_entity_poly.pdbx_seq_one_letter_code
_entity_poly.pdbx_strand_id
1 'polypeptide(L)'
;MLEQETEVVIDEILEKSKIRAGEIFVVGCSSSEIIGNQMGTSKDGETDFAVETVYGVIFRKLKEKNIHFAVQCCEHLNRAIVCDRSVAEKFGFEEVNVIPMPHAGGAFAVKHYKSLSDPVVVESINQKASAGIDIGGVMIGMHIHPVVVPIRLENNRIGKAAVLAARHRPKYVGGERAVYNAELE
;
A
#
# COMPACT_ATOMS: atom_id res chain seq x y z
N MET A 1 -7.68 10.66 -17.19
CA MET A 1 -6.22 10.86 -17.03
C MET A 1 -5.75 10.22 -15.71
N LEU A 2 -6.08 10.75 -14.53
CA LEU A 2 -5.62 10.18 -13.24
C LEU A 2 -6.03 8.71 -13.01
N GLU A 3 -7.27 8.36 -13.34
CA GLU A 3 -7.77 6.98 -13.26
C GLU A 3 -6.95 6.04 -14.14
N GLN A 4 -6.74 6.39 -15.40
CA GLN A 4 -5.99 5.58 -16.34
C GLN A 4 -4.50 5.44 -15.95
N GLU A 5 -3.88 6.52 -15.46
CA GLU A 5 -2.51 6.45 -14.93
C GLU A 5 -2.42 5.47 -13.76
N THR A 6 -3.41 5.53 -12.85
CA THR A 6 -3.47 4.62 -11.70
C THR A 6 -3.67 3.17 -12.14
N GLU A 7 -4.56 2.92 -13.11
CA GLU A 7 -4.81 1.57 -13.65
C GLU A 7 -3.53 0.97 -14.22
N VAL A 8 -2.83 1.71 -15.08
CA VAL A 8 -1.58 1.26 -15.72
C VAL A 8 -0.53 0.90 -14.67
N VAL A 9 -0.32 1.79 -13.70
CA VAL A 9 0.68 1.57 -12.64
C VAL A 9 0.32 0.36 -11.77
N ILE A 10 -0.92 0.23 -11.35
CA ILE A 10 -1.35 -0.89 -10.50
C ILE A 10 -1.30 -2.22 -11.25
N ASP A 11 -1.74 -2.27 -12.49
CA ASP A 11 -1.67 -3.50 -13.31
C ASP A 11 -0.21 -3.96 -13.48
N GLU A 12 0.70 -3.03 -13.76
CA GLU A 12 2.14 -3.31 -13.85
C GLU A 12 2.71 -3.86 -12.52
N ILE A 13 2.34 -3.26 -11.39
CA ILE A 13 2.79 -3.72 -10.07
C ILE A 13 2.25 -5.13 -9.78
N LEU A 14 0.95 -5.36 -10.01
CA LEU A 14 0.33 -6.66 -9.74
C LEU A 14 0.92 -7.78 -10.60
N GLU A 15 1.27 -7.49 -11.84
CA GLU A 15 1.96 -8.43 -12.72
C GLU A 15 3.39 -8.72 -12.23
N LYS A 16 4.21 -7.67 -12.04
CA LYS A 16 5.63 -7.79 -11.69
C LYS A 16 5.87 -8.29 -10.27
N SER A 17 4.93 -8.04 -9.34
CA SER A 17 5.06 -8.49 -7.95
C SER A 17 4.80 -9.98 -7.77
N LYS A 18 4.10 -10.61 -8.70
CA LYS A 18 3.63 -12.02 -8.58
C LYS A 18 2.80 -12.26 -7.30
N ILE A 19 2.18 -11.22 -6.73
CA ILE A 19 1.35 -11.31 -5.52
C ILE A 19 0.13 -12.20 -5.77
N ARG A 20 -0.23 -13.03 -4.79
CA ARG A 20 -1.28 -14.04 -4.91
C ARG A 20 -2.52 -13.68 -4.09
N ALA A 21 -3.64 -14.30 -4.44
CA ALA A 21 -4.87 -14.19 -3.67
C ALA A 21 -4.63 -14.55 -2.19
N GLY A 22 -5.22 -13.78 -1.29
CA GLY A 22 -5.08 -13.95 0.15
C GLY A 22 -3.79 -13.39 0.76
N GLU A 23 -2.90 -12.80 -0.04
CA GLU A 23 -1.74 -12.05 0.43
C GLU A 23 -2.08 -10.57 0.64
N ILE A 24 -1.21 -9.83 1.32
CA ILE A 24 -1.42 -8.42 1.67
C ILE A 24 -0.67 -7.52 0.72
N PHE A 25 -1.38 -6.54 0.15
CA PHE A 25 -0.82 -5.41 -0.59
C PHE A 25 -0.93 -4.14 0.27
N VAL A 26 0.21 -3.50 0.55
CA VAL A 26 0.25 -2.28 1.36
C VAL A 26 0.36 -1.04 0.49
N VAL A 27 -0.42 -0.02 0.84
CA VAL A 27 -0.40 1.30 0.19
C VAL A 27 -0.03 2.38 1.19
N GLY A 28 0.99 3.13 0.86
CA GLY A 28 1.27 4.42 1.47
C GLY A 28 1.00 5.52 0.44
N CYS A 29 0.26 6.56 0.81
CA CYS A 29 -0.14 7.58 -0.14
C CYS A 29 -0.14 8.98 0.48
N SER A 30 0.54 9.90 -0.18
CA SER A 30 0.38 11.34 0.02
C SER A 30 -0.57 11.91 -1.03
N SER A 31 -1.80 12.17 -0.65
CA SER A 31 -2.79 12.78 -1.56
C SER A 31 -2.39 14.19 -1.99
N SER A 32 -1.67 14.94 -1.16
CA SER A 32 -1.13 16.25 -1.51
C SER A 32 -0.16 16.16 -2.69
N GLU A 33 0.76 15.20 -2.68
CA GLU A 33 1.72 15.00 -3.77
C GLU A 33 1.04 14.65 -5.10
N ILE A 34 -0.10 13.92 -5.07
CA ILE A 34 -0.85 13.60 -6.30
C ILE A 34 -1.29 14.85 -7.04
N ILE A 35 -1.72 15.89 -6.31
CA ILE A 35 -2.17 17.16 -6.88
C ILE A 35 -1.04 18.19 -7.05
N GLY A 36 0.19 17.85 -6.63
CA GLY A 36 1.38 18.70 -6.77
C GLY A 36 1.66 19.64 -5.60
N ASN A 37 1.00 19.42 -4.47
CA ASN A 37 1.29 20.14 -3.23
C ASN A 37 2.32 19.34 -2.41
N GLN A 38 3.11 20.05 -1.61
CA GLN A 38 4.00 19.39 -0.65
C GLN A 38 3.19 18.50 0.32
N MET A 39 3.76 17.36 0.69
CA MET A 39 3.14 16.42 1.62
C MET A 39 2.58 17.11 2.88
N GLY A 40 1.31 16.82 3.19
CA GLY A 40 0.65 17.34 4.39
C GLY A 40 0.24 18.82 4.34
N THR A 41 0.37 19.50 3.20
CA THR A 41 0.05 20.94 3.08
C THR A 41 -1.28 21.25 2.39
N SER A 42 -1.97 20.26 1.85
CA SER A 42 -3.28 20.46 1.23
C SER A 42 -4.35 20.80 2.27
N LYS A 43 -5.25 21.70 1.89
CA LYS A 43 -6.42 22.06 2.70
C LYS A 43 -7.48 20.97 2.63
N ASP A 44 -8.42 21.02 3.56
CA ASP A 44 -9.57 20.12 3.56
C ASP A 44 -10.34 20.20 2.24
N GLY A 45 -10.65 19.03 1.67
CA GLY A 45 -11.36 18.90 0.41
C GLY A 45 -10.51 19.03 -0.87
N GLU A 46 -9.33 19.63 -0.82
CA GLU A 46 -8.49 19.82 -2.03
C GLU A 46 -8.08 18.51 -2.69
N THR A 47 -7.91 17.44 -1.90
CA THR A 47 -7.44 16.14 -2.40
C THR A 47 -8.56 15.13 -2.63
N ASP A 48 -9.82 15.47 -2.33
CA ASP A 48 -10.92 14.50 -2.32
C ASP A 48 -11.09 13.77 -3.66
N PHE A 49 -11.09 14.52 -4.76
CA PHE A 49 -11.20 13.91 -6.09
C PHE A 49 -10.03 12.95 -6.39
N ALA A 50 -8.82 13.33 -6.03
CA ALA A 50 -7.63 12.49 -6.25
C ALA A 50 -7.69 11.23 -5.38
N VAL A 51 -8.08 11.36 -4.11
CA VAL A 51 -8.26 10.24 -3.18
C VAL A 51 -9.33 9.28 -3.69
N GLU A 52 -10.53 9.78 -4.04
CA GLU A 52 -11.62 8.95 -4.54
C GLU A 52 -11.21 8.18 -5.79
N THR A 53 -10.56 8.85 -6.75
CA THR A 53 -10.15 8.25 -8.02
C THR A 53 -9.10 7.17 -7.80
N VAL A 54 -7.99 7.51 -7.15
CA VAL A 54 -6.86 6.59 -6.96
C VAL A 54 -7.25 5.41 -6.06
N TYR A 55 -7.96 5.70 -4.96
CA TYR A 55 -8.46 4.68 -4.06
C TYR A 55 -9.42 3.70 -4.77
N GLY A 56 -10.38 4.23 -5.53
CA GLY A 56 -11.36 3.41 -6.25
C GLY A 56 -10.73 2.42 -7.21
N VAL A 57 -9.71 2.85 -7.96
CA VAL A 57 -8.96 1.97 -8.87
C VAL A 57 -8.24 0.87 -8.09
N ILE A 58 -7.45 1.26 -7.08
CA ILE A 58 -6.66 0.29 -6.29
C ILE A 58 -7.58 -0.73 -5.61
N PHE A 59 -8.63 -0.24 -4.93
CA PHE A 59 -9.59 -1.10 -4.23
C PHE A 59 -10.23 -2.13 -5.18
N ARG A 60 -10.70 -1.70 -6.34
CA ARG A 60 -11.31 -2.56 -7.34
C ARG A 60 -10.34 -3.63 -7.83
N LYS A 61 -9.14 -3.24 -8.23
CA LYS A 61 -8.11 -4.15 -8.76
C LYS A 61 -7.67 -5.22 -7.74
N LEU A 62 -7.48 -4.82 -6.48
CA LEU A 62 -7.12 -5.77 -5.41
C LEU A 62 -8.28 -6.71 -5.08
N LYS A 63 -9.50 -6.19 -5.02
CA LYS A 63 -10.70 -6.98 -4.76
C LYS A 63 -10.95 -8.04 -5.83
N GLU A 64 -10.82 -7.69 -7.11
CA GLU A 64 -10.95 -8.61 -8.24
C GLU A 64 -9.99 -9.81 -8.16
N LYS A 65 -8.81 -9.59 -7.58
CA LYS A 65 -7.77 -10.63 -7.40
C LYS A 65 -7.79 -11.30 -6.02
N ASN A 66 -8.77 -10.96 -5.16
CA ASN A 66 -8.84 -11.44 -3.77
C ASN A 66 -7.55 -11.16 -2.96
N ILE A 67 -6.93 -10.01 -3.17
CA ILE A 67 -5.76 -9.53 -2.44
C ILE A 67 -6.23 -8.65 -1.29
N HIS A 68 -5.67 -8.85 -0.09
CA HIS A 68 -5.98 -8.04 1.06
C HIS A 68 -5.36 -6.66 0.94
N PHE A 69 -6.19 -5.64 1.12
CA PHE A 69 -5.78 -4.24 1.04
C PHE A 69 -5.47 -3.70 2.43
N ALA A 70 -4.27 -3.17 2.60
CA ALA A 70 -3.80 -2.51 3.83
C ALA A 70 -3.29 -1.10 3.51
N VAL A 71 -3.67 -0.10 4.30
CA VAL A 71 -3.30 1.29 4.07
C VAL A 71 -2.54 1.85 5.26
N GLN A 72 -1.36 2.40 4.99
CA GLN A 72 -0.52 3.03 5.98
C GLN A 72 -1.07 4.40 6.39
N CYS A 73 -1.14 4.65 7.69
CA CYS A 73 -1.33 5.98 8.26
C CYS A 73 -0.02 6.78 8.24
N CYS A 74 -0.12 8.10 8.45
CA CYS A 74 1.05 8.97 8.57
C CYS A 74 1.80 8.77 9.91
N GLU A 75 2.93 9.46 10.05
CA GLU A 75 3.77 9.43 11.26
C GLU A 75 3.06 9.87 12.53
N HIS A 76 2.04 10.72 12.46
CA HIS A 76 1.24 11.12 13.62
C HIS A 76 0.49 9.96 14.27
N LEU A 77 0.23 8.89 13.51
CA LEU A 77 -0.28 7.61 14.02
C LEU A 77 0.79 6.50 13.96
N ASN A 78 2.07 6.86 14.08
CA ASN A 78 3.21 5.94 14.13
C ASN A 78 3.26 4.95 12.95
N ARG A 79 2.76 5.35 11.78
CA ARG A 79 2.66 4.47 10.60
C ARG A 79 1.81 3.22 10.82
N ALA A 80 0.84 3.27 11.75
CA ALA A 80 -0.15 2.22 11.93
C ALA A 80 -0.90 1.91 10.63
N ILE A 81 -1.51 0.75 10.55
CA ILE A 81 -2.13 0.26 9.32
C ILE A 81 -3.64 0.11 9.51
N VAL A 82 -4.39 0.62 8.55
CA VAL A 82 -5.83 0.35 8.41
C VAL A 82 -6.02 -0.91 7.58
N CYS A 83 -6.82 -1.85 8.09
CA CYS A 83 -7.23 -3.04 7.35
C CYS A 83 -8.62 -3.52 7.79
N ASP A 84 -9.16 -4.53 7.11
CA ASP A 84 -10.38 -5.21 7.55
C ASP A 84 -10.08 -6.09 8.77
N ARG A 85 -11.04 -6.20 9.72
CA ARG A 85 -10.90 -7.03 10.93
C ARG A 85 -10.54 -8.47 10.61
N SER A 86 -11.15 -9.04 9.59
CA SER A 86 -10.86 -10.41 9.17
C SER A 86 -9.41 -10.63 8.76
N VAL A 87 -8.76 -9.60 8.21
CA VAL A 87 -7.32 -9.62 7.90
C VAL A 87 -6.49 -9.58 9.19
N ALA A 88 -6.84 -8.68 10.11
CA ALA A 88 -6.13 -8.57 11.40
C ALA A 88 -6.21 -9.89 12.17
N GLU A 89 -7.38 -10.50 12.25
CA GLU A 89 -7.58 -11.81 12.91
C GLU A 89 -6.82 -12.93 12.22
N LYS A 90 -6.91 -13.01 10.87
CA LYS A 90 -6.23 -14.03 10.07
C LYS A 90 -4.73 -14.05 10.28
N PHE A 91 -4.12 -12.87 10.39
CA PHE A 91 -2.66 -12.74 10.51
C PHE A 91 -2.18 -12.48 11.94
N GLY A 92 -3.08 -12.35 12.92
CA GLY A 92 -2.76 -12.11 14.32
C GLY A 92 -2.16 -10.72 14.59
N PHE A 93 -2.69 -9.70 13.95
CA PHE A 93 -2.23 -8.32 14.16
C PHE A 93 -2.86 -7.72 15.41
N GLU A 94 -2.09 -6.89 16.14
CA GLU A 94 -2.55 -6.21 17.33
C GLU A 94 -3.33 -4.94 16.97
N GLU A 95 -4.63 -4.91 17.34
CA GLU A 95 -5.50 -3.76 17.16
C GLU A 95 -5.15 -2.65 18.13
N VAL A 96 -5.13 -1.41 17.66
CA VAL A 96 -4.94 -0.21 18.46
C VAL A 96 -6.17 0.69 18.42
N ASN A 97 -6.43 1.38 19.52
CA ASN A 97 -7.61 2.25 19.64
C ASN A 97 -7.32 3.64 19.05
N VAL A 98 -7.55 3.79 17.76
CA VAL A 98 -7.47 5.06 17.05
C VAL A 98 -8.39 5.06 15.82
N ILE A 99 -8.93 6.22 15.48
CA ILE A 99 -9.66 6.45 14.24
C ILE A 99 -8.83 7.44 13.41
N PRO A 100 -8.42 7.10 12.19
CA PRO A 100 -7.64 8.01 11.35
C PRO A 100 -8.45 9.24 10.96
N MET A 101 -7.78 10.40 10.98
CA MET A 101 -8.32 11.69 10.59
C MET A 101 -7.46 12.28 9.46
N PRO A 102 -7.97 13.24 8.66
CA PRO A 102 -7.21 13.83 7.55
C PRO A 102 -5.82 14.34 7.95
N HIS A 103 -5.70 14.96 9.12
CA HIS A 103 -4.43 15.49 9.65
C HIS A 103 -3.72 14.56 10.65
N ALA A 104 -4.29 13.36 10.91
CA ALA A 104 -3.70 12.33 11.75
C ALA A 104 -4.06 10.95 11.19
N GLY A 105 -3.27 10.47 10.25
CA GLY A 105 -3.51 9.25 9.46
C GLY A 105 -3.46 9.53 7.97
N GLY A 106 -4.02 10.66 7.54
CA GLY A 106 -4.05 11.09 6.15
C GLY A 106 -5.35 10.72 5.43
N ALA A 107 -5.72 11.52 4.42
CA ALA A 107 -6.99 11.39 3.70
C ALA A 107 -7.19 10.01 3.07
N PHE A 108 -6.12 9.37 2.58
CA PHE A 108 -6.20 8.04 1.97
C PHE A 108 -6.51 6.95 3.01
N ALA A 109 -5.91 7.02 4.20
CA ALA A 109 -6.21 6.10 5.31
C ALA A 109 -7.64 6.30 5.84
N VAL A 110 -8.10 7.55 5.94
CA VAL A 110 -9.50 7.87 6.28
C VAL A 110 -10.46 7.28 5.26
N LYS A 111 -10.16 7.42 3.97
CA LYS A 111 -10.98 6.84 2.89
C LYS A 111 -11.07 5.33 3.04
N HIS A 112 -9.96 4.65 3.28
CA HIS A 112 -9.95 3.20 3.44
C HIS A 112 -10.75 2.78 4.67
N TYR A 113 -10.52 3.41 5.81
CA TYR A 113 -11.27 3.13 7.04
C TYR A 113 -12.79 3.24 6.85
N LYS A 114 -13.27 4.31 6.18
CA LYS A 114 -14.69 4.53 5.90
C LYS A 114 -15.26 3.59 4.84
N SER A 115 -14.44 2.98 4.00
CA SER A 115 -14.88 2.11 2.90
C SER A 115 -14.99 0.64 3.30
N LEU A 116 -14.44 0.26 4.44
CA LEU A 116 -14.54 -1.09 4.98
C LEU A 116 -15.82 -1.26 5.80
N SER A 117 -16.37 -2.47 5.83
CA SER A 117 -17.53 -2.83 6.65
C SER A 117 -17.16 -3.00 8.13
N ASP A 118 -15.99 -3.49 8.40
CA ASP A 118 -15.44 -3.70 9.75
C ASP A 118 -13.96 -3.29 9.82
N PRO A 119 -13.70 -1.95 9.80
CA PRO A 119 -12.35 -1.43 9.79
C PRO A 119 -11.68 -1.55 11.16
N VAL A 120 -10.41 -1.90 11.16
CA VAL A 120 -9.54 -1.80 12.32
C VAL A 120 -8.26 -1.07 11.97
N VAL A 121 -7.65 -0.47 13.00
CA VAL A 121 -6.28 0.03 12.92
C VAL A 121 -5.40 -0.89 13.73
N VAL A 122 -4.33 -1.38 13.12
CA VAL A 122 -3.35 -2.24 13.80
C VAL A 122 -2.02 -1.51 13.93
N GLU A 123 -1.29 -1.77 15.03
CA GLU A 123 0.00 -1.13 15.26
C GLU A 123 1.00 -1.44 14.15
N SER A 124 1.04 -2.69 13.72
CA SER A 124 1.93 -3.18 12.68
C SER A 124 1.35 -4.40 11.98
N ILE A 125 1.70 -4.58 10.72
CA ILE A 125 1.43 -5.84 9.98
C ILE A 125 2.62 -6.81 10.01
N ASN A 126 3.58 -6.59 10.91
CA ASN A 126 4.71 -7.48 11.19
C ASN A 126 5.44 -7.94 9.92
N GLN A 127 5.63 -7.03 8.96
CA GLN A 127 6.26 -7.33 7.66
C GLN A 127 5.56 -8.48 6.90
N LYS A 128 4.24 -8.51 6.91
CA LYS A 128 3.46 -9.54 6.21
C LYS A 128 2.94 -9.12 4.84
N ALA A 129 3.17 -7.87 4.41
CA ALA A 129 2.84 -7.48 3.04
C ALA A 129 3.76 -8.19 2.03
N SER A 130 3.16 -8.76 0.98
CA SER A 130 3.90 -9.41 -0.12
C SER A 130 4.34 -8.42 -1.19
N ALA A 131 3.59 -7.33 -1.35
CA ALA A 131 3.93 -6.22 -2.23
C ALA A 131 3.29 -4.92 -1.73
N GLY A 132 3.67 -3.81 -2.35
CA GLY A 132 3.08 -2.52 -2.05
C GLY A 132 3.50 -1.40 -2.97
N ILE A 133 2.80 -0.29 -2.82
CA ILE A 133 3.01 0.96 -3.55
C ILE A 133 3.17 2.13 -2.59
N ASP A 134 4.16 2.94 -2.87
CA ASP A 134 4.42 4.24 -2.25
C ASP A 134 4.07 5.32 -3.27
N ILE A 135 3.06 6.13 -2.96
CA ILE A 135 2.62 7.25 -3.79
C ILE A 135 3.00 8.54 -3.07
N GLY A 136 4.04 9.21 -3.57
CA GLY A 136 4.50 10.51 -3.05
C GLY A 136 5.61 10.44 -1.99
N GLY A 137 6.32 9.32 -1.86
CA GLY A 137 7.52 9.25 -1.02
C GLY A 137 7.24 9.09 0.48
N VAL A 138 6.21 8.33 0.85
CA VAL A 138 5.78 8.13 2.25
C VAL A 138 6.50 7.01 2.98
N MET A 139 7.27 6.18 2.28
CA MET A 139 8.02 5.02 2.78
C MET A 139 7.11 3.87 3.27
N ILE A 140 7.18 2.72 2.59
CA ILE A 140 6.38 1.52 2.93
C ILE A 140 7.22 0.26 3.18
N GLY A 141 8.52 0.33 2.94
CA GLY A 141 9.40 -0.86 2.96
C GLY A 141 9.37 -1.63 4.27
N MET A 142 9.12 -0.96 5.41
CA MET A 142 9.03 -1.57 6.73
C MET A 142 7.86 -2.56 6.89
N HIS A 143 6.86 -2.48 6.00
CA HIS A 143 5.68 -3.35 6.06
C HIS A 143 5.81 -4.60 5.20
N ILE A 144 6.77 -4.61 4.27
CA ILE A 144 6.94 -5.70 3.29
C ILE A 144 7.84 -6.80 3.88
N HIS A 145 7.47 -8.04 3.59
CA HIS A 145 8.23 -9.20 4.05
C HIS A 145 9.65 -9.22 3.46
N PRO A 146 10.69 -9.38 4.27
CA PRO A 146 12.05 -9.52 3.76
C PRO A 146 12.23 -10.81 2.91
N VAL A 147 12.95 -10.73 1.80
CA VAL A 147 13.73 -9.61 1.28
C VAL A 147 12.82 -8.71 0.46
N VAL A 148 12.92 -7.41 0.70
CA VAL A 148 12.21 -6.38 -0.06
C VAL A 148 12.96 -6.09 -1.35
N VAL A 149 12.31 -6.24 -2.49
CA VAL A 149 12.89 -6.00 -3.81
C VAL A 149 12.12 -4.88 -4.51
N PRO A 150 12.77 -3.81 -4.98
CA PRO A 150 12.10 -2.77 -5.72
C PRO A 150 11.57 -3.29 -7.06
N ILE A 151 10.38 -2.85 -7.44
CA ILE A 151 9.79 -3.07 -8.76
C ILE A 151 10.14 -1.87 -9.64
N ARG A 152 10.79 -2.11 -10.76
CA ARG A 152 11.05 -1.06 -11.75
C ARG A 152 9.81 -0.87 -12.61
N LEU A 153 9.18 0.29 -12.44
CA LEU A 153 8.00 0.70 -13.19
C LEU A 153 8.38 1.45 -14.46
N GLU A 154 7.66 1.19 -15.55
CA GLU A 154 7.75 1.98 -16.78
C GLU A 154 7.07 3.33 -16.57
N ASN A 155 5.91 3.33 -15.89
CA ASN A 155 5.19 4.52 -15.49
C ASN A 155 5.29 4.70 -13.98
N ASN A 156 6.14 5.62 -13.55
CA ASN A 156 6.43 5.84 -12.13
C ASN A 156 5.78 7.12 -11.58
N ARG A 157 4.61 7.48 -12.10
CA ARG A 157 3.83 8.63 -11.62
C ARG A 157 2.35 8.34 -11.60
N ILE A 158 1.67 8.95 -10.61
CA ILE A 158 0.22 9.08 -10.50
C ILE A 158 -0.07 10.55 -10.24
N GLY A 159 -0.67 11.24 -11.18
CA GLY A 159 -0.77 12.69 -11.16
C GLY A 159 0.62 13.34 -11.13
N LYS A 160 0.90 14.12 -10.09
CA LYS A 160 2.22 14.73 -9.87
C LYS A 160 3.12 13.91 -8.95
N ALA A 161 2.55 12.97 -8.19
CA ALA A 161 3.30 12.14 -7.25
C ALA A 161 4.25 11.18 -7.95
N ALA A 162 5.46 11.08 -7.43
CA ALA A 162 6.36 9.99 -7.77
C ALA A 162 5.86 8.68 -7.14
N VAL A 163 6.01 7.58 -7.86
CA VAL A 163 5.60 6.25 -7.40
C VAL A 163 6.81 5.34 -7.28
N LEU A 164 6.91 4.68 -6.14
CA LEU A 164 7.80 3.55 -5.91
C LEU A 164 6.97 2.31 -5.59
N ALA A 165 7.46 1.15 -6.01
CA ALA A 165 6.82 -0.12 -5.70
C ALA A 165 7.85 -1.16 -5.29
N ALA A 166 7.43 -2.07 -4.44
CA ALA A 166 8.28 -3.14 -3.98
C ALA A 166 7.48 -4.44 -3.80
N ARG A 167 8.20 -5.55 -3.87
CA ARG A 167 7.68 -6.87 -3.60
C ARG A 167 8.57 -7.65 -2.63
N HIS A 168 8.02 -8.68 -2.07
CA HIS A 168 8.76 -9.70 -1.34
C HIS A 168 9.46 -10.66 -2.32
N ARG A 169 10.59 -11.18 -1.93
CA ARG A 169 11.27 -12.33 -2.51
C ARG A 169 11.77 -13.24 -1.38
N PRO A 170 11.64 -14.58 -1.51
CA PRO A 170 12.25 -15.51 -0.54
C PRO A 170 13.75 -15.26 -0.39
N LYS A 171 14.24 -15.48 0.83
CA LYS A 171 15.68 -15.38 1.12
C LYS A 171 16.44 -16.50 0.44
N TYR A 172 17.60 -16.19 -0.08
CA TYR A 172 18.57 -17.21 -0.42
C TYR A 172 19.16 -17.81 0.86
N VAL A 173 19.05 -19.11 1.01
CA VAL A 173 19.60 -19.85 2.15
C VAL A 173 20.48 -20.98 1.63
N GLY A 174 21.70 -21.08 2.14
CA GLY A 174 22.64 -22.10 1.72
C GLY A 174 24.03 -21.51 1.57
N GLY A 175 24.65 -21.66 0.45
CA GLY A 175 25.99 -21.19 0.15
C GLY A 175 26.42 -21.68 -1.23
N GLU A 176 27.73 -21.78 -1.44
CA GLU A 176 28.33 -22.07 -2.74
C GLU A 176 27.80 -23.36 -3.41
N ARG A 177 27.36 -24.33 -2.61
CA ARG A 177 26.81 -25.60 -3.11
C ARG A 177 25.30 -25.61 -3.30
N ALA A 178 24.60 -24.50 -2.91
CA ALA A 178 23.16 -24.43 -3.02
C ALA A 178 22.71 -24.19 -4.47
N VAL A 179 21.58 -24.81 -4.82
CA VAL A 179 20.88 -24.56 -6.07
C VAL A 179 19.60 -23.79 -5.74
N TYR A 180 19.32 -22.72 -6.48
CA TYR A 180 18.20 -21.83 -6.25
C TYR A 180 17.14 -21.98 -7.34
N ASN A 181 15.87 -21.77 -6.96
CA ASN A 181 14.75 -21.76 -7.89
C ASN A 181 14.58 -20.35 -8.47
N ALA A 182 14.88 -20.17 -9.74
CA ALA A 182 14.78 -18.90 -10.44
C ALA A 182 13.32 -18.35 -10.53
N GLU A 183 12.31 -19.20 -10.42
CA GLU A 183 10.90 -18.77 -10.45
C GLU A 183 10.50 -17.98 -9.18
N LEU A 184 11.28 -18.11 -8.11
CA LEU A 184 11.06 -17.41 -6.84
C LEU A 184 11.81 -16.08 -6.72
N GLU A 185 12.54 -15.68 -7.77
CA GLU A 185 13.27 -14.41 -7.80
C GLU A 185 12.36 -13.19 -8.01
#